data_465b63756e02f505aa3cf9bfbf8fdc41
#
_entry.id   465b63756e02f505aa3cf9bfbf8fdc41
#
_cell.length_a   1.000
_cell.length_b   1.000
_cell.length_c   1.000
_cell.angle_alpha   90.00
_cell.angle_beta   90.00
_cell.angle_gamma   90.00
#
_symmetry.space_group_name_H-M   'P 1'
#
loop_
_entity.id
_entity.type
_entity.pdbx_description
1 polymer ?
#
loop_
_entity_poly.entity_id
_entity_poly.type
_entity_poly.pdbx_seq_one_letter_code
_entity_poly.pdbx_strand_id
1 'polypeptide(L)'
;GLRIAAGVAYGIAFANNLPIVGVNTLKALAKKTGAKFVISCIDARMSQLYIGAYQKINNVYTPIVKDGLYDPSDLPNINAKDPVLIGSGVEPYKKFLEEKYSAIGASCSKEDNMLAGSIAKIAKDEFSEKFDLNKAELVYIRNKVADTLEERKALKKKLK
;
A
#
# COMPACT_ATOMS: atom_id res chain seq x y z
N GLY A 1 -11.07 -10.38 5.87
CA GLY A 1 -11.00 -9.06 6.53
C GLY A 1 -11.50 -7.92 5.67
N LEU A 2 -10.87 -7.62 4.53
CA LEU A 2 -11.17 -6.43 3.72
C LEU A 2 -12.65 -6.35 3.27
N ARG A 3 -13.20 -7.44 2.74
CA ARG A 3 -14.61 -7.47 2.31
C ARG A 3 -15.60 -7.32 3.46
N ILE A 4 -15.29 -7.90 4.63
CA ILE A 4 -16.12 -7.77 5.82
C ILE A 4 -16.10 -6.31 6.30
N ALA A 5 -14.92 -5.69 6.39
CA ALA A 5 -14.78 -4.29 6.78
C ALA A 5 -15.53 -3.35 5.81
N ALA A 6 -15.42 -3.58 4.51
CA ALA A 6 -16.18 -2.84 3.51
C ALA A 6 -17.70 -3.02 3.69
N GLY A 7 -18.17 -4.26 3.88
CA GLY A 7 -19.59 -4.53 4.12
C GLY A 7 -20.15 -3.80 5.34
N VAL A 8 -19.40 -3.76 6.44
CA VAL A 8 -19.76 -2.99 7.65
C VAL A 8 -19.79 -1.49 7.35
N ALA A 9 -18.76 -0.97 6.66
CA ALA A 9 -18.70 0.45 6.31
C ALA A 9 -19.85 0.86 5.38
N TYR A 10 -20.16 0.05 4.37
CA TYR A 10 -21.31 0.27 3.48
C TYR A 10 -22.64 0.23 4.24
N GLY A 11 -22.83 -0.74 5.13
CA GLY A 11 -24.05 -0.84 5.95
C GLY A 11 -24.28 0.41 6.82
N ILE A 12 -23.24 0.89 7.49
CA ILE A 12 -23.31 2.12 8.30
C ILE A 12 -23.59 3.35 7.43
N ALA A 13 -22.88 3.50 6.31
CA ALA A 13 -23.05 4.61 5.40
C ALA A 13 -24.48 4.64 4.82
N PHE A 14 -24.98 3.49 4.36
CA PHE A 14 -26.33 3.37 3.81
C PHE A 14 -27.42 3.70 4.84
N ALA A 15 -27.33 3.11 6.05
CA ALA A 15 -28.33 3.31 7.10
C ALA A 15 -28.44 4.77 7.56
N ASN A 16 -27.36 5.55 7.45
CA ASN A 16 -27.27 6.93 7.91
C ASN A 16 -27.21 7.95 6.76
N ASN A 17 -27.37 7.50 5.52
CA ASN A 17 -27.23 8.36 4.32
C ASN A 17 -25.90 9.16 4.32
N LEU A 18 -24.79 8.48 4.70
CA LEU A 18 -23.47 9.08 4.75
C LEU A 18 -22.65 8.72 3.51
N PRO A 19 -21.78 9.62 3.03
CA PRO A 19 -20.84 9.30 1.97
C PRO A 19 -19.78 8.32 2.47
N ILE A 20 -19.27 7.48 1.55
CA ILE A 20 -18.18 6.55 1.83
C ILE A 20 -16.99 6.86 0.92
N VAL A 21 -15.80 6.86 1.49
CA VAL A 21 -14.55 7.18 0.79
C VAL A 21 -13.57 6.03 0.91
N GLY A 22 -13.10 5.53 -0.23
CA GLY A 22 -12.01 4.55 -0.28
C GLY A 22 -10.65 5.24 -0.14
N VAL A 23 -9.84 4.81 0.82
CA VAL A 23 -8.47 5.30 1.00
C VAL A 23 -7.48 4.17 0.80
N ASN A 24 -6.50 4.40 -0.06
CA ASN A 24 -5.43 3.44 -0.31
C ASN A 24 -4.55 3.25 0.94
N THR A 25 -4.32 1.99 1.31
CA THR A 25 -3.55 1.63 2.52
C THR A 25 -2.10 2.07 2.45
N LEU A 26 -1.43 1.95 1.28
CA LEU A 26 -0.04 2.40 1.10
C LEU A 26 0.07 3.93 1.23
N LYS A 27 -0.91 4.66 0.70
CA LYS A 27 -1.01 6.13 0.88
C LYS A 27 -1.27 6.51 2.34
N ALA A 28 -2.08 5.74 3.06
CA ALA A 28 -2.33 5.96 4.48
C ALA A 28 -1.07 5.78 5.34
N LEU A 29 -0.21 4.80 5.01
CA LEU A 29 1.11 4.64 5.61
C LEU A 29 1.99 5.85 5.33
N ALA A 30 2.04 6.33 4.07
CA ALA A 30 2.82 7.51 3.72
C ALA A 30 2.40 8.75 4.53
N LYS A 31 1.10 9.00 4.64
CA LYS A 31 0.55 10.14 5.41
C LYS A 31 0.98 10.12 6.87
N LYS A 32 1.15 8.93 7.45
CA LYS A 32 1.52 8.76 8.85
C LYS A 32 2.91 9.30 9.17
N THR A 33 3.88 9.12 8.28
CA THR A 33 5.26 9.55 8.51
C THR A 33 5.44 11.07 8.53
N GLY A 34 4.57 11.82 7.85
CA GLY A 34 4.76 13.24 7.64
C GLY A 34 5.93 13.63 6.72
N ALA A 35 6.76 12.67 6.30
CA ALA A 35 7.96 12.89 5.50
C ALA A 35 7.66 13.37 4.07
N LYS A 36 8.64 14.04 3.44
CA LYS A 36 8.50 14.56 2.07
C LYS A 36 8.42 13.44 1.03
N PHE A 37 9.27 12.42 1.16
CA PHE A 37 9.27 11.23 0.31
C PHE A 37 9.08 9.99 1.17
N VAL A 38 8.20 9.11 0.75
CA VAL A 38 7.87 7.89 1.50
C VAL A 38 7.77 6.71 0.56
N ILE A 39 8.35 5.59 0.97
CA ILE A 39 8.18 4.28 0.34
C ILE A 39 7.39 3.42 1.30
N SER A 40 6.14 3.18 0.97
CA SER A 40 5.25 2.31 1.74
C SER A 40 5.42 0.87 1.29
N CYS A 41 5.73 -0.04 2.23
CA CYS A 41 6.01 -1.45 1.98
C CYS A 41 5.11 -2.33 2.85
N ILE A 42 4.27 -3.16 2.26
CA ILE A 42 3.43 -4.12 3.00
C ILE A 42 3.81 -5.54 2.58
N ASP A 43 4.01 -6.43 3.54
CA ASP A 43 4.19 -7.87 3.26
C ASP A 43 2.94 -8.44 2.58
N ALA A 44 3.10 -8.79 1.29
CA ALA A 44 2.03 -9.35 0.48
C ALA A 44 1.88 -10.85 0.62
N ARG A 45 2.66 -11.49 1.52
CA ARG A 45 2.82 -12.95 1.61
C ARG A 45 3.45 -13.54 0.34
N MET A 46 3.69 -14.86 0.32
CA MET A 46 4.28 -15.57 -0.82
C MET A 46 5.60 -14.95 -1.28
N SER A 47 6.41 -14.47 -0.35
CA SER A 47 7.70 -13.79 -0.58
C SER A 47 7.61 -12.56 -1.50
N GLN A 48 6.52 -11.81 -1.44
CA GLN A 48 6.29 -10.61 -2.24
C GLN A 48 5.92 -9.40 -1.38
N LEU A 49 6.06 -8.21 -1.94
CA LEU A 49 5.78 -6.92 -1.32
C LEU A 49 4.76 -6.12 -2.12
N TYR A 50 3.79 -5.51 -1.45
CA TYR A 50 3.10 -4.35 -2.01
C TYR A 50 3.95 -3.11 -1.74
N ILE A 51 4.29 -2.37 -2.79
CA ILE A 51 5.06 -1.12 -2.70
C ILE A 51 4.33 0.00 -3.43
N GLY A 52 4.30 1.18 -2.80
CA GLY A 52 3.96 2.45 -3.39
C GLY A 52 4.93 3.52 -2.90
N ALA A 53 5.33 4.42 -3.79
CA ALA A 53 6.19 5.54 -3.41
C ALA A 53 5.46 6.86 -3.64
N TYR A 54 5.57 7.76 -2.67
CA TYR A 54 4.80 8.98 -2.59
C TYR A 54 5.67 10.19 -2.29
N GLN A 55 5.29 11.31 -2.89
CA GLN A 55 5.83 12.63 -2.54
C GLN A 55 4.73 13.48 -1.90
N LYS A 56 5.06 14.15 -0.81
CA LYS A 56 4.19 15.14 -0.16
C LYS A 56 4.31 16.49 -0.87
N ILE A 57 3.21 16.92 -1.49
CA ILE A 57 3.06 18.22 -2.15
C ILE A 57 1.82 18.89 -1.55
N ASN A 58 1.97 20.11 -1.02
CA ASN A 58 0.86 20.86 -0.39
C ASN A 58 0.03 19.99 0.59
N ASN A 59 0.73 19.22 1.43
CA ASN A 59 0.14 18.29 2.41
C ASN A 59 -0.64 17.09 1.84
N VAL A 60 -0.65 16.89 0.52
CA VAL A 60 -1.23 15.75 -0.19
C VAL A 60 -0.11 14.80 -0.60
N TYR A 61 -0.32 13.49 -0.44
CA TYR A 61 0.61 12.46 -0.88
C TYR A 61 0.26 12.01 -2.30
N THR A 62 1.10 12.40 -3.25
CA THR A 62 0.95 12.07 -4.67
C THR A 62 1.89 10.90 -5.02
N PRO A 63 1.41 9.86 -5.72
CA PRO A 63 2.27 8.74 -6.09
C PRO A 63 3.33 9.19 -7.10
N ILE A 64 4.60 8.84 -6.84
CA ILE A 64 5.72 8.97 -7.77
C ILE A 64 6.07 7.62 -8.40
N VAL A 65 5.67 6.52 -7.76
CA VAL A 65 5.62 5.18 -8.33
C VAL A 65 4.25 4.60 -8.04
N LYS A 66 3.61 4.04 -9.07
CA LYS A 66 2.30 3.40 -8.94
C LYS A 66 2.38 2.20 -7.98
N ASP A 67 1.35 2.06 -7.15
CA ASP A 67 1.21 0.90 -6.27
C ASP A 67 1.26 -0.41 -7.06
N GLY A 68 2.10 -1.32 -6.62
CA GLY A 68 2.34 -2.58 -7.30
C GLY A 68 2.70 -3.73 -6.36
N LEU A 69 2.69 -4.93 -6.91
CA LEU A 69 3.20 -6.15 -6.28
C LEU A 69 4.58 -6.44 -6.87
N TYR A 70 5.58 -6.61 -6.01
CA TYR A 70 6.97 -6.77 -6.40
C TYR A 70 7.62 -7.96 -5.73
N ASP A 71 8.51 -8.62 -6.44
CA ASP A 71 9.45 -9.55 -5.85
C ASP A 71 10.60 -8.78 -5.18
N PRO A 72 11.14 -9.25 -4.05
CA PRO A 72 12.24 -8.57 -3.36
C PRO A 72 13.50 -8.37 -4.21
N SER A 73 13.71 -9.25 -5.20
CA SER A 73 14.83 -9.16 -6.16
C SER A 73 14.59 -8.18 -7.30
N ASP A 74 13.35 -7.71 -7.50
CA ASP A 74 12.96 -6.81 -8.60
C ASP A 74 12.14 -5.62 -8.08
N LEU A 75 12.72 -4.88 -7.14
CA LEU A 75 12.11 -3.69 -6.55
C LEU A 75 12.14 -2.50 -7.53
N PRO A 76 11.09 -1.65 -7.55
CA PRO A 76 10.98 -0.55 -8.49
C PRO A 76 12.08 0.50 -8.29
N ASN A 77 12.49 1.17 -9.35
CA ASN A 77 13.36 2.32 -9.26
C ASN A 77 12.56 3.54 -8.77
N ILE A 78 13.09 4.22 -7.76
CA ILE A 78 12.42 5.35 -7.13
C ILE A 78 13.35 6.56 -7.19
N ASN A 79 12.89 7.62 -7.86
CA ASN A 79 13.61 8.89 -7.90
C ASN A 79 13.14 9.78 -6.74
N ALA A 80 13.77 9.61 -5.58
CA ALA A 80 13.50 10.37 -4.38
C ALA A 80 14.81 10.57 -3.60
N LYS A 81 14.87 11.63 -2.81
CA LYS A 81 16.00 11.91 -1.91
C LYS A 81 15.56 11.70 -0.47
N ASP A 82 16.35 10.93 0.28
CA ASP A 82 16.14 10.64 1.70
C ASP A 82 14.71 10.13 2.01
N PRO A 83 14.18 9.11 1.29
CA PRO A 83 12.83 8.63 1.53
C PRO A 83 12.74 7.86 2.85
N VAL A 84 11.56 7.88 3.47
CA VAL A 84 11.24 7.07 4.65
C VAL A 84 10.53 5.79 4.24
N LEU A 85 11.09 4.64 4.61
CA LEU A 85 10.48 3.32 4.46
C LEU A 85 9.50 3.07 5.62
N ILE A 86 8.28 2.65 5.34
CA ILE A 86 7.26 2.35 6.35
C ILE A 86 6.38 1.17 5.94
N GLY A 87 5.94 0.38 6.91
CA GLY A 87 4.95 -0.67 6.78
C GLY A 87 5.47 -2.05 7.15
N SER A 88 4.57 -3.03 7.17
CA SER A 88 4.84 -4.40 7.65
C SER A 88 5.86 -5.18 6.82
N GLY A 89 6.16 -4.74 5.61
CA GLY A 89 7.16 -5.34 4.73
C GLY A 89 8.60 -4.85 5.01
N VAL A 90 8.78 -3.79 5.80
CA VAL A 90 10.14 -3.21 6.00
C VAL A 90 11.05 -4.19 6.72
N GLU A 91 10.66 -4.70 7.87
CA GLU A 91 11.52 -5.57 8.67
C GLU A 91 11.79 -6.94 8.01
N PRO A 92 10.78 -7.69 7.51
CA PRO A 92 11.01 -8.98 6.85
C PRO A 92 11.92 -8.89 5.60
N TYR A 93 11.88 -7.76 4.89
CA TYR A 93 12.62 -7.58 3.63
C TYR A 93 13.71 -6.52 3.72
N LYS A 94 14.17 -6.19 4.93
CA LYS A 94 15.12 -5.12 5.23
C LYS A 94 16.36 -5.18 4.34
N LYS A 95 16.99 -6.35 4.21
CA LYS A 95 18.19 -6.54 3.40
C LYS A 95 17.99 -6.08 1.93
N PHE A 96 16.92 -6.49 1.30
CA PHE A 96 16.63 -6.12 -0.10
C PHE A 96 16.31 -4.63 -0.25
N LEU A 97 15.58 -4.06 0.73
CA LEU A 97 15.21 -2.64 0.74
C LEU A 97 16.44 -1.76 0.97
N GLU A 98 17.33 -2.13 1.88
CA GLU A 98 18.60 -1.43 2.13
C GLU A 98 19.53 -1.52 0.92
N GLU A 99 19.72 -2.70 0.33
CA GLU A 99 20.51 -2.88 -0.88
C GLU A 99 20.02 -2.00 -2.03
N LYS A 100 18.71 -1.93 -2.24
CA LYS A 100 18.09 -1.16 -3.32
C LYS A 100 18.08 0.34 -3.09
N TYR A 101 17.78 0.78 -1.85
CA TYR A 101 17.45 2.18 -1.58
C TYR A 101 18.45 2.93 -0.70
N SER A 102 19.54 2.30 -0.22
CA SER A 102 20.58 2.99 0.55
C SER A 102 21.24 4.13 -0.23
N ALA A 103 21.46 3.94 -1.52
CA ALA A 103 22.11 4.96 -2.39
C ALA A 103 21.30 6.27 -2.48
N ILE A 104 19.98 6.24 -2.22
CA ILE A 104 19.13 7.43 -2.20
C ILE A 104 18.85 7.95 -0.78
N GLY A 105 19.57 7.45 0.23
CA GLY A 105 19.46 7.90 1.62
C GLY A 105 18.23 7.38 2.35
N ALA A 106 17.67 6.23 1.96
CA ALA A 106 16.47 5.69 2.59
C ALA A 106 16.68 5.37 4.08
N SER A 107 15.70 5.71 4.91
CA SER A 107 15.67 5.42 6.35
C SER A 107 14.39 4.69 6.73
N CYS A 108 14.43 3.84 7.78
CA CYS A 108 13.25 3.11 8.24
C CYS A 108 12.50 3.91 9.30
N SER A 109 11.18 3.98 9.17
CA SER A 109 10.30 4.50 10.21
C SER A 109 10.14 3.50 11.34
N LYS A 110 10.11 4.00 12.59
CA LYS A 110 9.75 3.24 13.79
C LYS A 110 8.25 3.26 14.09
N GLU A 111 7.46 3.93 13.27
CA GLU A 111 6.03 4.07 13.43
C GLU A 111 5.31 2.72 13.32
N ASP A 112 4.30 2.51 14.16
CA ASP A 112 3.45 1.33 14.09
C ASP A 112 2.51 1.35 12.87
N ASN A 113 1.86 0.22 12.58
CA ASN A 113 0.99 0.07 11.41
C ASN A 113 -0.48 0.47 11.66
N MET A 114 -0.79 1.24 12.71
CA MET A 114 -2.15 1.72 12.99
C MET A 114 -2.56 2.82 12.01
N LEU A 115 -3.53 2.54 11.16
CA LEU A 115 -3.87 3.37 9.99
C LEU A 115 -5.18 4.15 10.11
N ALA A 116 -6.09 3.79 11.03
CA ALA A 116 -7.43 4.36 11.07
C ALA A 116 -7.43 5.90 11.13
N GLY A 117 -6.55 6.50 11.95
CA GLY A 117 -6.41 7.95 12.02
C GLY A 117 -5.89 8.61 10.75
N SER A 118 -4.93 7.97 10.07
CA SER A 118 -4.39 8.45 8.80
C SER A 118 -5.42 8.34 7.67
N ILE A 119 -6.19 7.25 7.64
CA ILE A 119 -7.29 7.04 6.70
C ILE A 119 -8.35 8.13 6.86
N ALA A 120 -8.78 8.41 8.11
CA ALA A 120 -9.77 9.46 8.38
C ALA A 120 -9.27 10.86 7.97
N LYS A 121 -7.99 11.18 8.23
CA LYS A 121 -7.38 12.45 7.81
C LYS A 121 -7.33 12.59 6.29
N ILE A 122 -6.91 11.55 5.57
CA ILE A 122 -6.90 11.56 4.10
C ILE A 122 -8.31 11.71 3.56
N ALA A 123 -9.26 10.92 4.07
CA ALA A 123 -10.65 11.00 3.64
C ALA A 123 -11.22 12.42 3.83
N LYS A 124 -10.92 13.08 4.97
CA LYS A 124 -11.32 14.47 5.23
C LYS A 124 -10.66 15.46 4.27
N ASP A 125 -9.34 15.32 4.05
CA ASP A 125 -8.56 16.26 3.22
C ASP A 125 -8.91 16.17 1.73
N GLU A 126 -9.31 14.97 1.26
CA GLU A 126 -9.58 14.66 -0.14
C GLU A 126 -11.07 14.51 -0.46
N PHE A 127 -11.92 14.69 0.56
CA PHE A 127 -13.38 14.63 0.38
C PHE A 127 -13.86 15.79 -0.51
N SER A 128 -14.63 15.48 -1.54
CA SER A 128 -15.37 16.44 -2.32
C SER A 128 -16.86 16.09 -2.30
N GLU A 129 -17.76 17.08 -2.30
CA GLU A 129 -19.21 16.88 -2.30
C GLU A 129 -19.75 16.10 -3.52
N LYS A 130 -18.90 15.91 -4.53
CA LYS A 130 -19.19 15.09 -5.74
C LYS A 130 -18.92 13.60 -5.54
N PHE A 131 -18.69 13.15 -4.32
CA PHE A 131 -18.39 11.75 -4.02
C PHE A 131 -19.68 10.91 -4.18
N ASP A 132 -19.64 10.01 -5.16
CA ASP A 132 -20.70 9.03 -5.41
C ASP A 132 -20.54 7.85 -4.44
N LEU A 133 -21.61 7.52 -3.70
CA LEU A 133 -21.67 6.35 -2.81
C LEU A 133 -21.25 5.04 -3.49
N ASN A 134 -21.37 4.95 -4.81
CA ASN A 134 -21.03 3.77 -5.59
C ASN A 134 -19.54 3.69 -5.98
N LYS A 135 -18.69 4.65 -5.61
CA LYS A 135 -17.29 4.74 -6.06
C LYS A 135 -16.24 4.31 -5.02
N ALA A 136 -16.61 3.90 -3.83
CA ALA A 136 -15.66 3.35 -2.87
C ALA A 136 -15.32 1.89 -3.20
N GLU A 137 -14.61 1.67 -4.30
CA GLU A 137 -14.22 0.33 -4.75
C GLU A 137 -13.06 -0.25 -3.93
N LEU A 138 -13.12 -1.57 -3.69
CA LEU A 138 -11.99 -2.31 -3.14
C LEU A 138 -10.93 -2.50 -4.23
N VAL A 139 -9.71 -1.98 -3.99
CA VAL A 139 -8.60 -2.13 -4.92
C VAL A 139 -7.81 -3.40 -4.59
N TYR A 140 -7.73 -4.31 -5.56
CA TYR A 140 -6.90 -5.51 -5.49
C TYR A 140 -5.68 -5.35 -6.40
N ILE A 141 -4.50 -5.17 -5.80
CA ILE A 141 -3.23 -5.08 -6.56
C ILE A 141 -2.82 -6.47 -7.08
N ARG A 142 -3.05 -7.51 -6.26
CA ARG A 142 -2.78 -8.90 -6.66
C ARG A 142 -3.97 -9.46 -7.44
N ASN A 143 -3.78 -9.71 -8.73
CA ASN A 143 -4.79 -10.32 -9.59
C ASN A 143 -4.75 -11.86 -9.53
N LYS A 144 -3.60 -12.45 -9.23
CA LYS A 144 -3.40 -13.91 -9.17
C LYS A 144 -3.23 -14.35 -7.72
N VAL A 145 -4.20 -15.10 -7.20
CA VAL A 145 -4.24 -15.54 -5.78
C VAL A 145 -3.71 -16.95 -5.58
N ALA A 146 -3.69 -17.79 -6.65
CA ALA A 146 -3.20 -19.16 -6.60
C ALA A 146 -2.69 -19.58 -7.98
N ASP A 147 -1.68 -20.47 -7.97
CA ASP A 147 -1.23 -21.12 -9.18
C ASP A 147 -2.28 -22.09 -9.71
N THR A 148 -2.45 -22.15 -11.02
CA THR A 148 -3.28 -23.15 -11.68
C THR A 148 -2.71 -24.55 -11.45
N LEU A 149 -3.53 -25.59 -11.67
CA LEU A 149 -3.06 -26.97 -11.57
C LEU A 149 -1.90 -27.28 -12.53
N GLU A 150 -1.88 -26.64 -13.69
CA GLU A 150 -0.81 -26.78 -14.69
C GLU A 150 0.49 -26.14 -14.23
N GLU A 151 0.43 -24.95 -13.65
CA GLU A 151 1.60 -24.26 -13.09
C GLU A 151 2.20 -25.01 -11.91
N ARG A 152 1.36 -25.55 -11.00
CA ARG A 152 1.81 -26.42 -9.90
C ARG A 152 2.49 -27.69 -10.40
N LYS A 153 1.98 -28.31 -11.49
CA LYS A 153 2.62 -29.46 -12.12
C LYS A 153 3.95 -29.10 -12.77
N ALA A 154 4.05 -27.95 -13.42
CA ALA A 154 5.29 -27.44 -14.03
C ALA A 154 6.36 -27.13 -12.96
N LEU A 155 5.99 -26.51 -11.84
CA LEU A 155 6.89 -26.28 -10.69
C LEU A 155 7.42 -27.59 -10.10
N LYS A 156 6.56 -28.59 -9.90
CA LYS A 156 6.98 -29.91 -9.41
C LYS A 156 7.91 -30.68 -10.37
N LYS A 157 7.83 -30.41 -11.69
CA LYS A 157 8.76 -30.99 -12.68
C LYS A 157 10.14 -30.31 -12.67
N LYS A 158 10.24 -29.04 -12.27
CA LYS A 158 11.51 -28.32 -12.14
C LYS A 158 12.28 -28.59 -10.85
N LEU A 159 11.62 -29.16 -9.85
CA LEU A 159 12.17 -29.52 -8.53
C LEU A 159 12.60 -31.00 -8.44
N LYS A 160 12.46 -31.77 -9.50
CA LYS A 160 13.00 -33.12 -9.67
C LYS A 160 14.14 -33.13 -10.67
#